data_a2588df6935ca399a2a46235100d1fad
#
_entry.id   a2588df6935ca399a2a46235100d1fad
#
_cell.length_a   1.000
_cell.length_b   1.000
_cell.length_c   1.000
_cell.angle_alpha   90.00
_cell.angle_beta   90.00
_cell.angle_gamma   90.00
#
_symmetry.space_group_name_H-M   'P 1'
#
loop_
_entity.id
_entity.type
_entity.pdbx_description
1 polymer ?
#
loop_
_entity_poly.entity_id
_entity_poly.type
_entity_poly.pdbx_seq_one_letter_code
_entity_poly.pdbx_strand_id
1 'polypeptide(L)'
;KEKYKETQWEILSEENVKLSSESSSKGLDWNWVLDPLDGTKDFIQGSGNYAMHLALNYKKKPYLGVVLIPEKDELWIADGENVWCEKRNGKKVKYNLNKNKPLQEMILVTSKNHRNETLEKVIKEIQFNKVITMGSIGCKIASIIRGDSDLYICLSMPGKSSPKDWDFASPEIILKTAGGAITNIDNEELEYGNLNFEQGGIIVASNNKLMHKKVCNEIKKIIKENDLYPLL
;
A
#
# COMPACT_ATOMS: atom_id res chain seq x y z
N LYS A 1 -16.56 -6.48 -19.73
CA LYS A 1 -16.86 -5.43 -20.74
C LYS A 1 -18.18 -5.67 -21.50
N GLU A 2 -18.53 -6.89 -21.87
CA GLU A 2 -19.77 -7.16 -22.65
C GLU A 2 -21.07 -6.75 -21.94
N LYS A 3 -21.14 -6.91 -20.61
CA LYS A 3 -22.36 -6.62 -19.82
C LYS A 3 -22.56 -5.11 -19.55
N TYR A 4 -21.52 -4.28 -19.70
CA TYR A 4 -21.52 -2.85 -19.37
C TYR A 4 -20.89 -2.03 -20.50
N LYS A 5 -21.29 -2.27 -21.74
CA LYS A 5 -20.74 -1.62 -22.94
C LYS A 5 -20.89 -0.10 -22.96
N GLU A 6 -21.85 0.44 -22.22
CA GLU A 6 -22.14 1.88 -22.17
C GLU A 6 -21.32 2.62 -21.09
N THR A 7 -20.62 1.91 -20.21
CA THR A 7 -19.79 2.55 -19.18
C THR A 7 -18.42 2.93 -19.76
N GLN A 8 -18.10 4.21 -19.70
CA GLN A 8 -16.80 4.76 -20.11
C GLN A 8 -15.78 4.55 -18.99
N TRP A 9 -15.55 3.30 -18.56
CA TRP A 9 -14.56 2.96 -17.56
C TRP A 9 -13.32 2.37 -18.22
N GLU A 10 -12.17 2.84 -17.80
CA GLU A 10 -10.87 2.25 -18.15
C GLU A 10 -10.42 1.27 -17.07
N ILE A 11 -9.59 0.34 -17.48
CA ILE A 11 -8.90 -0.57 -16.56
C ILE A 11 -7.41 -0.35 -16.76
N LEU A 12 -6.76 0.20 -15.75
CA LEU A 12 -5.31 0.23 -15.61
C LEU A 12 -4.87 -1.05 -14.91
N SER A 13 -4.03 -1.84 -15.55
CA SER A 13 -3.48 -3.06 -14.96
C SER A 13 -2.01 -3.17 -15.27
N GLU A 14 -1.24 -3.77 -14.36
CA GLU A 14 0.17 -4.09 -14.58
C GLU A 14 0.39 -4.79 -15.93
N GLU A 15 -0.46 -5.76 -16.27
CA GLU A 15 -0.33 -6.51 -17.52
C GLU A 15 -0.70 -5.69 -18.77
N ASN A 16 -1.66 -4.76 -18.67
CA ASN A 16 -2.03 -3.91 -19.80
C ASN A 16 -0.95 -2.88 -20.12
N VAL A 17 -0.30 -2.32 -19.11
CA VAL A 17 0.78 -1.33 -19.27
C VAL A 17 2.01 -1.96 -19.91
N LYS A 18 2.33 -3.20 -19.58
CA LYS A 18 3.43 -3.96 -20.23
C LYS A 18 3.18 -4.24 -21.71
N LEU A 19 1.92 -4.30 -22.14
CA LEU A 19 1.53 -4.66 -23.51
C LEU A 19 1.27 -3.44 -24.40
N SER A 20 1.06 -2.24 -23.83
CA SER A 20 0.75 -1.02 -24.59
C SER A 20 1.89 -0.02 -24.52
N SER A 21 2.37 0.42 -25.68
CA SER A 21 3.30 1.55 -25.79
C SER A 21 2.64 2.92 -25.56
N GLU A 22 1.33 2.96 -25.39
CA GLU A 22 0.53 4.18 -25.18
C GLU A 22 -0.20 4.09 -23.84
N SER A 23 0.40 4.62 -22.78
CA SER A 23 -0.24 4.84 -21.49
C SER A 23 -1.00 6.16 -21.49
N SER A 24 -2.15 6.22 -22.13
CA SER A 24 -3.03 7.37 -22.01
C SER A 24 -4.25 6.99 -21.17
N SER A 25 -4.26 7.41 -19.90
CA SER A 25 -5.55 7.56 -19.23
C SER A 25 -6.32 8.63 -20.00
N LYS A 26 -7.45 8.27 -20.61
CA LYS A 26 -8.27 9.19 -21.42
C LYS A 26 -8.96 10.30 -20.62
N GLY A 27 -8.45 10.61 -19.43
CA GLY A 27 -8.99 11.66 -18.58
C GLY A 27 -10.38 11.35 -18.02
N LEU A 28 -10.75 10.07 -17.93
CA LEU A 28 -12.00 9.67 -17.34
C LEU A 28 -11.99 9.85 -15.83
N ASP A 29 -13.08 10.34 -15.28
CA ASP A 29 -13.24 10.50 -13.82
C ASP A 29 -13.16 9.17 -13.07
N TRP A 30 -13.61 8.07 -13.71
CA TRP A 30 -13.62 6.74 -13.12
C TRP A 30 -12.69 5.78 -13.86
N ASN A 31 -11.81 5.12 -13.11
CA ASN A 31 -10.97 4.06 -13.66
C ASN A 31 -10.76 2.94 -12.64
N TRP A 32 -10.77 1.71 -13.15
CA TRP A 32 -10.37 0.53 -12.39
C TRP A 32 -8.85 0.40 -12.41
N VAL A 33 -8.28 0.06 -11.26
CA VAL A 33 -6.84 -0.18 -11.09
C VAL A 33 -6.67 -1.59 -10.55
N LEU A 34 -5.97 -2.44 -11.30
CA LEU A 34 -5.85 -3.88 -11.02
C LEU A 34 -4.38 -4.30 -10.97
N ASP A 35 -3.98 -4.90 -9.87
CA ASP A 35 -2.83 -5.79 -9.81
C ASP A 35 -3.34 -7.24 -9.66
N PRO A 36 -3.22 -8.07 -10.68
CA PRO A 36 -3.72 -9.43 -10.61
C PRO A 36 -2.91 -10.34 -9.69
N LEU A 37 -1.64 -9.99 -9.41
CA LEU A 37 -0.75 -10.79 -8.56
C LEU A 37 0.39 -9.94 -7.95
N ASP A 38 0.09 -9.12 -6.96
CA ASP A 38 1.10 -8.45 -6.14
C ASP A 38 1.88 -9.46 -5.29
N GLY A 39 3.19 -9.38 -5.34
CA GLY A 39 4.07 -10.33 -4.67
C GLY A 39 4.38 -11.57 -5.50
N THR A 40 4.57 -11.44 -6.82
CA THR A 40 4.89 -12.55 -7.74
C THR A 40 6.07 -13.41 -7.26
N LYS A 41 7.12 -12.81 -6.70
CA LYS A 41 8.26 -13.57 -6.12
C LYS A 41 7.83 -14.45 -4.95
N ASP A 42 6.97 -13.93 -4.09
CA ASP A 42 6.43 -14.65 -2.94
C ASP A 42 5.47 -15.77 -3.37
N PHE A 43 4.69 -15.56 -4.44
CA PHE A 43 3.89 -16.61 -5.07
C PHE A 43 4.76 -17.75 -5.58
N ILE A 44 5.82 -17.45 -6.35
CA ILE A 44 6.75 -18.47 -6.89
C ILE A 44 7.47 -19.22 -5.75
N GLN A 45 7.81 -18.53 -4.67
CA GLN A 45 8.48 -19.14 -3.50
C GLN A 45 7.52 -19.92 -2.59
N GLY A 46 6.21 -19.87 -2.81
CA GLY A 46 5.22 -20.52 -1.96
C GLY A 46 5.15 -19.93 -0.54
N SER A 47 5.49 -18.66 -0.33
CA SER A 47 5.51 -18.04 0.99
C SER A 47 4.12 -17.69 1.53
N GLY A 48 3.10 -17.68 0.66
CA GLY A 48 1.74 -17.30 1.00
C GLY A 48 1.52 -15.78 1.19
N ASN A 49 2.52 -14.94 0.91
CA ASN A 49 2.43 -13.49 1.07
C ASN A 49 2.25 -12.80 -0.29
N TYR A 50 1.22 -13.16 -1.01
CA TYR A 50 0.81 -12.57 -2.28
C TYR A 50 -0.69 -12.24 -2.25
N ALA A 51 -1.11 -11.29 -3.08
CA ALA A 51 -2.48 -10.83 -3.12
C ALA A 51 -2.89 -10.37 -4.52
N MET A 52 -4.20 -10.30 -4.78
CA MET A 52 -4.79 -9.57 -5.88
C MET A 52 -5.35 -8.26 -5.35
N HIS A 53 -5.09 -7.15 -6.05
CA HIS A 53 -5.62 -5.83 -5.72
C HIS A 53 -6.58 -5.35 -6.80
N LEU A 54 -7.74 -4.84 -6.41
CA LEU A 54 -8.66 -4.17 -7.30
C LEU A 54 -9.17 -2.90 -6.64
N ALA A 55 -8.94 -1.76 -7.26
CA ALA A 55 -9.48 -0.48 -6.82
C ALA A 55 -10.34 0.16 -7.90
N LEU A 56 -11.36 0.92 -7.46
CA LEU A 56 -12.05 1.88 -8.29
C LEU A 56 -11.60 3.27 -7.87
N ASN A 57 -10.95 4.00 -8.76
CA ASN A 57 -10.56 5.38 -8.53
C ASN A 57 -11.61 6.34 -9.09
N TYR A 58 -11.87 7.41 -8.34
CA TYR A 58 -12.65 8.56 -8.79
C TYR A 58 -11.77 9.81 -8.75
N LYS A 59 -11.62 10.50 -9.87
CA LYS A 59 -10.78 11.70 -10.01
C LYS A 59 -9.38 11.48 -9.42
N LYS A 60 -8.74 10.40 -9.85
CA LYS A 60 -7.39 10.02 -9.41
C LYS A 60 -7.23 9.73 -7.91
N LYS A 61 -8.32 9.42 -7.20
CA LYS A 61 -8.27 9.00 -5.79
C LYS A 61 -8.99 7.68 -5.61
N PRO A 62 -8.44 6.73 -4.84
CA PRO A 62 -9.12 5.47 -4.53
C PRO A 62 -10.43 5.74 -3.79
N TYR A 63 -11.52 5.16 -4.32
CA TYR A 63 -12.87 5.28 -3.78
C TYR A 63 -13.38 3.95 -3.20
N LEU A 64 -13.10 2.84 -3.89
CA LEU A 64 -13.40 1.49 -3.47
C LEU A 64 -12.16 0.62 -3.60
N GLY A 65 -11.96 -0.31 -2.68
CA GLY A 65 -10.81 -1.22 -2.72
C GLY A 65 -11.14 -2.63 -2.31
N VAL A 66 -10.51 -3.58 -3.01
CA VAL A 66 -10.57 -5.02 -2.72
C VAL A 66 -9.16 -5.59 -2.72
N VAL A 67 -8.78 -6.28 -1.64
CA VAL A 67 -7.54 -7.07 -1.57
C VAL A 67 -7.90 -8.50 -1.21
N LEU A 68 -7.59 -9.43 -2.11
CA LEU A 68 -7.74 -10.86 -1.87
C LEU A 68 -6.39 -11.48 -1.52
N ILE A 69 -6.29 -12.11 -0.35
CA ILE A 69 -5.12 -12.87 0.10
C ILE A 69 -5.51 -14.36 0.17
N PRO A 70 -5.28 -15.13 -0.90
CA PRO A 70 -5.82 -16.49 -1.03
C PRO A 70 -5.35 -17.44 0.06
N GLU A 71 -4.07 -17.42 0.40
CA GLU A 71 -3.46 -18.32 1.40
C GLU A 71 -3.95 -18.08 2.83
N LYS A 72 -4.49 -16.88 3.09
CA LYS A 72 -5.05 -16.54 4.41
C LYS A 72 -6.57 -16.63 4.45
N ASP A 73 -7.19 -17.00 3.32
CA ASP A 73 -8.64 -17.00 3.16
C ASP A 73 -9.24 -15.64 3.58
N GLU A 74 -8.66 -14.54 3.05
CA GLU A 74 -9.02 -13.18 3.40
C GLU A 74 -9.42 -12.39 2.16
N LEU A 75 -10.64 -11.85 2.16
CA LEU A 75 -11.12 -10.88 1.20
C LEU A 75 -11.40 -9.57 1.94
N TRP A 76 -10.47 -8.63 1.83
CA TRP A 76 -10.59 -7.29 2.39
C TRP A 76 -11.34 -6.39 1.43
N ILE A 77 -12.33 -5.67 1.92
CA ILE A 77 -13.17 -4.77 1.11
C ILE A 77 -13.35 -3.45 1.86
N ALA A 78 -13.17 -2.34 1.13
CA ALA A 78 -13.54 -1.00 1.57
C ALA A 78 -14.46 -0.35 0.52
N ASP A 79 -15.60 0.19 0.96
CA ASP A 79 -16.58 0.88 0.12
C ASP A 79 -16.56 2.41 0.29
N GLY A 80 -15.50 2.93 0.94
CA GLY A 80 -15.33 4.35 1.26
C GLY A 80 -15.88 4.76 2.63
N GLU A 81 -16.82 4.01 3.21
CA GLU A 81 -17.39 4.24 4.54
C GLU A 81 -17.03 3.12 5.52
N ASN A 82 -17.07 1.90 5.05
CA ASN A 82 -16.85 0.71 5.85
C ASN A 82 -15.68 -0.13 5.30
N VAL A 83 -15.01 -0.80 6.22
CA VAL A 83 -14.01 -1.82 5.88
C VAL A 83 -14.30 -3.10 6.63
N TRP A 84 -14.18 -4.23 5.95
CA TRP A 84 -14.31 -5.56 6.54
C TRP A 84 -13.43 -6.57 5.83
N CYS A 85 -13.13 -7.65 6.56
CA CYS A 85 -12.53 -8.86 6.00
C CYS A 85 -13.58 -9.95 5.95
N GLU A 86 -13.77 -10.55 4.80
CA GLU A 86 -14.67 -11.68 4.58
C GLU A 86 -13.87 -12.96 4.35
N LYS A 87 -14.28 -14.04 4.99
CA LYS A 87 -13.74 -15.39 4.81
C LYS A 87 -14.65 -16.19 3.85
N ARG A 88 -14.14 -17.26 3.23
CA ARG A 88 -14.94 -18.15 2.34
C ARG A 88 -16.23 -18.69 2.97
N ASN A 89 -16.21 -18.90 4.29
CA ASN A 89 -17.38 -19.35 5.04
C ASN A 89 -18.43 -18.24 5.28
N GLY A 90 -18.24 -17.05 4.68
CA GLY A 90 -19.12 -15.89 4.80
C GLY A 90 -18.95 -15.10 6.09
N LYS A 91 -18.03 -15.49 6.99
CA LYS A 91 -17.75 -14.72 8.21
C LYS A 91 -17.14 -13.38 7.84
N LYS A 92 -17.76 -12.29 8.33
CA LYS A 92 -17.29 -10.91 8.15
C LYS A 92 -16.80 -10.34 9.47
N VAL A 93 -15.65 -9.69 9.44
CA VAL A 93 -15.07 -8.99 10.59
C VAL A 93 -14.84 -7.54 10.19
N LYS A 94 -15.42 -6.62 10.95
CA LYS A 94 -15.15 -5.17 10.81
C LYS A 94 -13.93 -4.79 11.63
N TYR A 95 -13.16 -3.84 11.11
CA TYR A 95 -11.94 -3.35 11.75
C TYR A 95 -12.02 -1.84 11.93
N ASN A 96 -11.47 -1.37 13.05
CA ASN A 96 -11.28 0.05 13.33
C ASN A 96 -9.97 0.22 14.09
N LEU A 97 -9.10 1.04 13.55
CA LEU A 97 -7.76 1.28 14.07
C LEU A 97 -7.74 2.57 14.91
N ASN A 98 -7.18 2.47 16.11
CA ASN A 98 -6.99 3.62 16.99
C ASN A 98 -5.81 3.45 17.97
N LYS A 99 -4.90 2.51 17.68
CA LYS A 99 -3.76 2.24 18.57
C LYS A 99 -2.75 3.37 18.51
N ASN A 100 -2.26 3.77 19.67
CA ASN A 100 -1.19 4.77 19.80
C ASN A 100 0.01 4.11 20.50
N LYS A 101 1.15 4.10 19.83
CA LYS A 101 2.43 3.59 20.33
C LYS A 101 3.55 4.55 19.95
N PRO A 102 4.56 4.73 20.81
CA PRO A 102 5.84 5.33 20.41
C PRO A 102 6.48 4.55 19.25
N LEU A 103 7.26 5.23 18.41
CA LEU A 103 7.85 4.65 17.21
C LEU A 103 8.71 3.40 17.54
N GLN A 104 9.48 3.45 18.64
CA GLN A 104 10.36 2.36 19.11
C GLN A 104 9.58 1.13 19.60
N GLU A 105 8.32 1.30 20.01
CA GLU A 105 7.45 0.20 20.44
C GLU A 105 6.66 -0.42 19.28
N MET A 106 6.72 0.18 18.08
CA MET A 106 6.02 -0.30 16.91
C MET A 106 6.67 -1.55 16.32
N ILE A 107 5.83 -2.40 15.74
CA ILE A 107 6.25 -3.50 14.88
C ILE A 107 6.24 -2.99 13.45
N LEU A 108 7.42 -2.91 12.84
CA LEU A 108 7.57 -2.57 11.43
C LEU A 108 7.33 -3.81 10.57
N VAL A 109 6.46 -3.72 9.57
CA VAL A 109 6.45 -4.64 8.43
C VAL A 109 7.15 -3.99 7.24
N THR A 110 7.99 -4.74 6.55
CA THR A 110 8.73 -4.24 5.38
C THR A 110 8.80 -5.29 4.27
N SER A 111 9.29 -4.90 3.11
CA SER A 111 9.41 -5.81 1.97
C SER A 111 10.47 -6.89 2.23
N LYS A 112 10.15 -8.13 1.85
CA LYS A 112 11.11 -9.24 1.90
C LYS A 112 12.15 -9.11 0.77
N ASN A 113 11.69 -8.72 -0.44
CA ASN A 113 12.49 -8.81 -1.66
C ASN A 113 12.97 -7.44 -2.20
N HIS A 114 12.52 -6.33 -1.59
CA HIS A 114 12.79 -4.96 -2.04
C HIS A 114 13.31 -4.09 -0.89
N ARG A 115 14.24 -4.63 -0.09
CA ARG A 115 14.98 -3.88 0.93
C ARG A 115 16.29 -3.40 0.33
N ASN A 116 16.63 -2.14 0.57
CA ASN A 116 17.90 -1.55 0.18
C ASN A 116 18.69 -1.13 1.44
N GLU A 117 19.96 -0.83 1.25
CA GLU A 117 20.86 -0.45 2.36
C GLU A 117 20.37 0.79 3.12
N THR A 118 19.71 1.72 2.44
CA THR A 118 19.17 2.92 3.05
C THR A 118 18.06 2.58 4.04
N LEU A 119 17.12 1.72 3.64
CA LEU A 119 16.04 1.25 4.53
C LEU A 119 16.62 0.47 5.72
N GLU A 120 17.67 -0.35 5.52
CA GLU A 120 18.34 -1.06 6.62
C GLU A 120 18.95 -0.08 7.64
N LYS A 121 19.58 1.01 7.16
CA LYS A 121 20.12 2.06 8.04
C LYS A 121 19.00 2.77 8.81
N VAL A 122 17.91 3.13 8.13
CA VAL A 122 16.71 3.72 8.78
C VAL A 122 16.18 2.81 9.88
N ILE A 123 16.02 1.52 9.59
CA ILE A 123 15.54 0.53 10.57
C ILE A 123 16.47 0.44 11.78
N LYS A 124 17.79 0.44 11.55
CA LYS A 124 18.80 0.37 12.60
C LYS A 124 18.78 1.60 13.51
N GLU A 125 18.65 2.80 12.93
CA GLU A 125 18.61 4.06 13.69
C GLU A 125 17.34 4.20 14.53
N ILE A 126 16.19 3.77 14.00
CA ILE A 126 14.90 3.87 14.73
C ILE A 126 14.81 2.85 15.87
N GLN A 127 15.40 1.67 15.71
CA GLN A 127 15.37 0.58 16.70
C GLN A 127 13.93 0.15 17.05
N PHE A 128 13.15 -0.25 16.02
CA PHE A 128 11.81 -0.78 16.21
C PHE A 128 11.76 -1.97 17.18
N ASN A 129 10.67 -2.14 17.92
CA ASN A 129 10.46 -3.30 18.79
C ASN A 129 10.62 -4.64 18.04
N LYS A 130 10.10 -4.69 16.81
CA LYS A 130 10.21 -5.88 15.95
C LYS A 130 10.15 -5.47 14.48
N VAL A 131 10.87 -6.18 13.65
CA VAL A 131 10.79 -6.05 12.18
C VAL A 131 10.34 -7.38 11.60
N ILE A 132 9.27 -7.37 10.82
CA ILE A 132 8.77 -8.53 10.07
C ILE A 132 8.84 -8.25 8.57
N THR A 133 8.95 -9.29 7.76
CA THR A 133 9.05 -9.16 6.31
C THR A 133 7.92 -9.91 5.62
N MET A 134 7.33 -9.29 4.61
CA MET A 134 6.28 -9.88 3.76
C MET A 134 6.48 -9.48 2.31
N GLY A 135 5.85 -10.22 1.39
CA GLY A 135 5.84 -9.91 -0.03
C GLY A 135 4.91 -8.75 -0.37
N SER A 136 3.71 -9.06 -0.79
CA SER A 136 2.66 -8.14 -1.23
C SER A 136 2.45 -6.91 -0.35
N ILE A 137 2.17 -5.75 -0.96
CA ILE A 137 1.75 -4.55 -0.22
C ILE A 137 0.38 -4.78 0.43
N GLY A 138 -0.55 -5.45 -0.26
CA GLY A 138 -1.83 -5.84 0.33
C GLY A 138 -1.69 -6.71 1.58
N CYS A 139 -0.77 -7.67 1.57
CA CYS A 139 -0.47 -8.48 2.76
C CYS A 139 0.08 -7.65 3.93
N LYS A 140 0.96 -6.68 3.66
CA LYS A 140 1.51 -5.78 4.68
C LYS A 140 0.42 -4.90 5.28
N ILE A 141 -0.41 -4.28 4.46
CA ILE A 141 -1.51 -3.43 4.92
C ILE A 141 -2.55 -4.25 5.71
N ALA A 142 -2.91 -5.44 5.24
CA ALA A 142 -3.78 -6.34 5.99
C ALA A 142 -3.19 -6.71 7.36
N SER A 143 -1.85 -6.89 7.47
CA SER A 143 -1.18 -7.16 8.74
C SER A 143 -1.28 -6.00 9.72
N ILE A 144 -1.22 -4.75 9.22
CA ILE A 144 -1.44 -3.55 10.05
C ILE A 144 -2.87 -3.53 10.59
N ILE A 145 -3.86 -3.79 9.74
CA ILE A 145 -5.27 -3.74 10.12
C ILE A 145 -5.62 -4.86 11.12
N ARG A 146 -5.05 -6.05 10.96
CA ARG A 146 -5.19 -7.15 11.95
C ARG A 146 -4.48 -6.86 13.27
N GLY A 147 -3.51 -5.96 13.29
CA GLY A 147 -2.68 -5.66 14.45
C GLY A 147 -1.47 -6.59 14.62
N ASP A 148 -1.08 -7.31 13.56
CA ASP A 148 0.16 -8.10 13.50
C ASP A 148 1.39 -7.19 13.36
N SER A 149 1.21 -6.00 12.80
CA SER A 149 2.19 -4.92 12.69
C SER A 149 1.53 -3.56 12.93
N ASP A 150 2.34 -2.51 13.08
CA ASP A 150 1.88 -1.16 13.35
C ASP A 150 2.22 -0.17 12.23
N LEU A 151 3.31 -0.44 11.50
CA LEU A 151 3.90 0.49 10.55
C LEU A 151 4.45 -0.26 9.33
N TYR A 152 4.31 0.35 8.15
CA TYR A 152 5.00 -0.04 6.93
C TYR A 152 5.78 1.15 6.38
N ILE A 153 7.02 0.91 5.97
CA ILE A 153 7.87 1.89 5.26
C ILE A 153 8.29 1.26 3.93
N CYS A 154 7.95 1.94 2.85
CA CYS A 154 8.46 1.70 1.51
C CYS A 154 9.48 2.78 1.17
N LEU A 155 10.67 2.41 0.74
CA LEU A 155 11.71 3.35 0.38
C LEU A 155 12.26 3.00 -1.00
N SER A 156 12.00 3.87 -1.96
CA SER A 156 12.49 3.77 -3.33
C SER A 156 13.52 4.86 -3.59
N MET A 157 14.73 4.48 -3.99
CA MET A 157 15.79 5.44 -4.31
C MET A 157 15.49 6.16 -5.63
N PRO A 158 15.83 7.45 -5.74
CA PRO A 158 15.69 8.18 -7.00
C PRO A 158 16.34 7.44 -8.18
N GLY A 159 15.64 7.37 -9.31
CA GLY A 159 16.11 6.68 -10.51
C GLY A 159 16.13 5.15 -10.44
N LYS A 160 15.57 4.55 -9.38
CA LYS A 160 15.35 3.11 -9.26
C LYS A 160 13.89 2.77 -9.42
N SER A 161 13.60 1.51 -9.74
CA SER A 161 12.22 1.01 -9.80
C SER A 161 11.48 1.27 -8.49
N SER A 162 10.27 1.78 -8.61
CA SER A 162 9.35 2.05 -7.50
C SER A 162 8.04 1.27 -7.69
N PRO A 163 7.29 1.04 -6.62
CA PRO A 163 5.93 0.54 -6.72
C PRO A 163 5.07 1.42 -7.63
N LYS A 164 3.97 0.88 -8.11
CA LYS A 164 3.07 1.54 -9.04
C LYS A 164 1.70 1.80 -8.39
N ASP A 165 0.85 2.52 -9.12
CA ASP A 165 -0.52 2.83 -8.70
C ASP A 165 -1.31 1.59 -8.29
N TRP A 166 -1.16 0.49 -9.03
CA TRP A 166 -1.88 -0.76 -8.75
C TRP A 166 -1.42 -1.48 -7.49
N ASP A 167 -0.18 -1.23 -7.04
CA ASP A 167 0.31 -1.76 -5.78
C ASP A 167 -0.36 -1.07 -4.57
N PHE A 168 -0.71 0.22 -4.68
CA PHE A 168 -1.17 1.03 -3.56
C PHE A 168 -2.65 1.39 -3.56
N ALA A 169 -3.32 1.54 -4.71
CA ALA A 169 -4.67 2.10 -4.77
C ALA A 169 -5.67 1.36 -3.87
N SER A 170 -5.72 0.03 -3.94
CA SER A 170 -6.61 -0.75 -3.10
C SER A 170 -6.16 -0.83 -1.63
N PRO A 171 -4.88 -1.14 -1.32
CA PRO A 171 -4.39 -1.12 0.06
C PRO A 171 -4.58 0.23 0.76
N GLU A 172 -4.42 1.35 0.06
CA GLU A 172 -4.61 2.69 0.63
C GLU A 172 -6.03 2.91 1.14
N ILE A 173 -7.05 2.72 0.29
CA ILE A 173 -8.43 2.96 0.71
C ILE A 173 -8.86 2.01 1.83
N ILE A 174 -8.39 0.75 1.81
CA ILE A 174 -8.66 -0.21 2.88
C ILE A 174 -8.07 0.27 4.21
N LEU A 175 -6.81 0.73 4.22
CA LEU A 175 -6.18 1.22 5.45
C LEU A 175 -6.81 2.52 5.95
N LYS A 176 -7.05 3.48 5.06
CA LYS A 176 -7.68 4.76 5.41
C LYS A 176 -9.07 4.57 5.99
N THR A 177 -9.88 3.71 5.39
CA THR A 177 -11.24 3.39 5.88
C THR A 177 -11.20 2.66 7.22
N ALA A 178 -10.14 1.88 7.51
CA ALA A 178 -9.91 1.26 8.80
C ALA A 178 -9.51 2.25 9.92
N GLY A 179 -9.18 3.51 9.60
CA GLY A 179 -8.72 4.51 10.55
C GLY A 179 -7.20 4.69 10.61
N GLY A 180 -6.46 3.99 9.76
CA GLY A 180 -5.03 4.20 9.53
C GLY A 180 -4.77 5.32 8.53
N ALA A 181 -3.51 5.49 8.13
CA ALA A 181 -3.10 6.44 7.11
C ALA A 181 -1.96 5.88 6.26
N ILE A 182 -1.89 6.33 5.02
CA ILE A 182 -0.78 6.11 4.10
C ILE A 182 -0.52 7.39 3.32
N THR A 183 0.75 7.84 3.32
CA THR A 183 1.20 9.08 2.68
C THR A 183 2.65 8.96 2.25
N ASN A 184 3.16 9.95 1.52
CA ASN A 184 4.60 10.15 1.45
C ASN A 184 5.16 10.60 2.82
N ILE A 185 6.49 10.71 2.92
CA ILE A 185 7.17 11.10 4.16
C ILE A 185 6.85 12.54 4.61
N ASP A 186 6.38 13.39 3.69
CA ASP A 186 5.95 14.76 3.96
C ASP A 186 4.51 14.86 4.46
N ASN A 187 3.87 13.71 4.65
CA ASN A 187 2.47 13.58 5.06
C ASN A 187 1.49 14.11 4.01
N GLU A 188 1.87 14.02 2.75
CA GLU A 188 1.02 14.32 1.61
C GLU A 188 0.38 13.06 1.07
N GLU A 189 -0.85 13.15 0.58
CA GLU A 189 -1.57 12.03 -0.02
C GLU A 189 -0.85 11.52 -1.27
N LEU A 190 -0.96 10.23 -1.54
CA LEU A 190 -0.45 9.64 -2.77
C LEU A 190 -1.23 10.19 -3.98
N GLU A 191 -0.51 10.48 -5.06
CA GLU A 191 -1.07 10.95 -6.31
C GLU A 191 -1.11 9.83 -7.34
N TYR A 192 -2.28 9.54 -7.87
CA TYR A 192 -2.51 8.48 -8.85
C TYR A 192 -2.64 9.02 -10.28
N GLY A 193 -2.34 8.18 -11.26
CA GLY A 193 -2.46 8.50 -12.67
C GLY A 193 -1.38 9.47 -13.16
N ASN A 194 -0.19 9.44 -12.56
CA ASN A 194 1.00 10.09 -13.08
C ASN A 194 1.51 9.38 -14.34
N LEU A 195 2.37 10.03 -15.12
CA LEU A 195 2.80 9.56 -16.43
C LEU A 195 3.35 8.11 -16.43
N ASN A 196 4.09 7.73 -15.38
CA ASN A 196 4.69 6.40 -15.25
C ASN A 196 3.97 5.53 -14.20
N PHE A 197 2.86 6.02 -13.63
CA PHE A 197 2.13 5.37 -12.53
C PHE A 197 3.00 5.07 -11.31
N GLU A 198 4.10 5.79 -11.12
CA GLU A 198 5.08 5.50 -10.06
C GLU A 198 4.70 6.13 -8.73
N GLN A 199 4.81 5.32 -7.69
CA GLN A 199 4.70 5.72 -6.29
C GLN A 199 6.10 5.65 -5.67
N GLY A 200 6.91 6.67 -5.97
CA GLY A 200 8.33 6.74 -5.58
C GLY A 200 8.57 7.40 -4.23
N GLY A 201 9.84 7.53 -3.88
CA GLY A 201 10.26 8.19 -2.65
C GLY A 201 10.08 7.32 -1.41
N ILE A 202 9.71 7.96 -0.30
CA ILE A 202 9.46 7.28 0.97
C ILE A 202 7.96 7.35 1.26
N ILE A 203 7.32 6.18 1.30
CA ILE A 203 5.91 6.03 1.65
C ILE A 203 5.82 5.39 3.02
N VAL A 204 4.97 5.95 3.86
CA VAL A 204 4.71 5.49 5.22
C VAL A 204 3.25 5.13 5.36
N ALA A 205 2.96 3.94 5.92
CA ALA A 205 1.61 3.53 6.30
C ALA A 205 1.58 3.19 7.79
N SER A 206 0.60 3.68 8.52
CA SER A 206 0.48 3.48 9.96
C SER A 206 -0.94 3.13 10.40
N ASN A 207 -1.05 2.48 11.55
CA ASN A 207 -2.30 2.03 12.14
C ASN A 207 -3.12 3.14 12.83
N ASN A 208 -2.70 4.41 12.76
CA ASN A 208 -3.40 5.51 13.43
C ASN A 208 -3.26 6.81 12.64
N LYS A 209 -4.37 7.26 12.05
CA LYS A 209 -4.44 8.50 11.27
C LYS A 209 -4.06 9.74 12.07
N LEU A 210 -4.46 9.82 13.36
CA LEU A 210 -4.21 10.99 14.20
C LEU A 210 -2.73 11.14 14.56
N MET A 211 -2.00 10.03 14.65
CA MET A 211 -0.57 10.02 14.99
C MET A 211 0.34 9.98 13.78
N HIS A 212 -0.21 9.74 12.60
CA HIS A 212 0.55 9.48 11.37
C HIS A 212 1.57 10.60 11.05
N LYS A 213 1.12 11.86 11.08
CA LYS A 213 2.00 13.01 10.83
C LYS A 213 3.18 13.07 11.81
N LYS A 214 2.96 12.73 13.09
CA LYS A 214 4.03 12.68 14.08
C LYS A 214 5.04 11.58 13.74
N VAL A 215 4.54 10.39 13.36
CA VAL A 215 5.37 9.26 12.93
C VAL A 215 6.22 9.64 11.71
N CYS A 216 5.62 10.23 10.66
CA CYS A 216 6.35 10.71 9.49
C CYS A 216 7.45 11.71 9.87
N ASN A 217 7.13 12.69 10.74
CA ASN A 217 8.10 13.69 11.17
C ASN A 217 9.27 13.09 11.95
N GLU A 218 9.03 12.11 12.83
CA GLU A 218 10.09 11.42 13.58
C GLU A 218 11.00 10.64 12.62
N ILE A 219 10.43 9.89 11.68
CA ILE A 219 11.20 9.15 10.65
C ILE A 219 12.00 10.14 9.79
N LYS A 220 11.37 11.22 9.31
CA LYS A 220 12.02 12.25 8.49
C LYS A 220 13.18 12.91 9.22
N LYS A 221 13.02 13.19 10.51
CA LYS A 221 14.07 13.75 11.36
C LYS A 221 15.28 12.82 11.40
N ILE A 222 15.09 11.53 11.70
CA ILE A 222 16.15 10.53 11.76
C ILE A 222 16.88 10.41 10.41
N ILE A 223 16.13 10.40 9.32
CA ILE A 223 16.70 10.35 7.97
C ILE A 223 17.60 11.56 7.70
N LYS A 224 17.16 12.77 8.07
CA LYS A 224 17.93 14.02 7.89
C LYS A 224 19.17 14.05 8.77
N GLU A 225 19.04 13.72 10.04
CA GLU A 225 20.16 13.77 11.01
C GLU A 225 21.29 12.81 10.65
N ASN A 226 20.99 11.73 9.93
CA ASN A 226 21.94 10.69 9.55
C ASN A 226 22.26 10.66 8.04
N ASP A 227 21.77 11.65 7.27
CA ASP A 227 21.97 11.75 5.81
C ASP A 227 21.67 10.43 5.07
N LEU A 228 20.54 9.78 5.41
CA LEU A 228 20.21 8.45 4.92
C LEU A 228 19.51 8.45 3.57
N TYR A 229 18.89 9.56 3.16
CA TYR A 229 18.12 9.69 1.93
C TYR A 229 18.12 11.14 1.45
N PRO A 230 18.27 11.41 0.13
CA PRO A 230 18.21 12.77 -0.41
C PRO A 230 16.77 13.31 -0.31
N LEU A 231 16.45 13.89 0.83
CA LEU A 231 15.20 14.63 1.03
C LEU A 231 15.33 16.02 0.40
N LEU A 232 14.41 16.37 -0.50
CA LEU A 232 14.31 17.69 -1.10
C LEU A 232 13.81 18.73 -0.09
#